data_00b0c4372b068e77780314e9f58ae9ba
#
_entry.id   00b0c4372b068e77780314e9f58ae9ba
#
_cell.length_a   1.000
_cell.length_b   1.000
_cell.length_c   1.000
_cell.angle_alpha   90.00
_cell.angle_beta   90.00
_cell.angle_gamma   90.00
#
_symmetry.space_group_name_H-M   'P 1'
#
loop_
_entity.id
_entity.type
_entity.pdbx_description
1 polymer ?
#
loop_
_entity_poly.entity_id
_entity_poly.type
_entity_poly.pdbx_seq_one_letter_code
_entity_poly.pdbx_strand_id
1 'polypeptide(L)' 'MTSILTRIRANGGDVVRQEWRFALRRGRLTQEAVAWVRARWADVCREVWPLFDLWEERAAI' A
#
# COMPACT_ATOMS: atom_id res chain seq x y z
N MET A 1 -8.12 -3.37 15.03
CA MET A 1 -8.59 -2.97 13.69
C MET A 1 -7.54 -3.38 12.65
N THR A 2 -7.94 -4.09 11.61
CA THR A 2 -7.00 -4.54 10.58
C THR A 2 -6.62 -3.36 9.66
N SER A 3 -5.33 -3.16 9.41
CA SER A 3 -4.88 -2.08 8.54
C SER A 3 -5.30 -2.34 7.08
N ILE A 4 -5.46 -1.28 6.30
CA ILE A 4 -5.80 -1.39 4.88
C ILE A 4 -4.71 -2.14 4.14
N LEU A 5 -3.45 -1.85 4.43
CA LEU A 5 -2.30 -2.55 3.83
C LEU A 5 -2.34 -4.05 4.12
N THR A 6 -2.64 -4.44 5.36
CA THR A 6 -2.78 -5.84 5.73
C THR A 6 -3.88 -6.53 4.92
N ARG A 7 -5.01 -5.85 4.73
CA ARG A 7 -6.12 -6.37 3.93
C ARG A 7 -5.75 -6.53 2.46
N ILE A 8 -5.02 -5.56 1.90
CA ILE A 8 -4.54 -5.62 0.51
C ILE A 8 -3.63 -6.83 0.35
N ARG A 9 -2.68 -7.02 1.24
CA ARG A 9 -1.74 -8.14 1.20
C ARG A 9 -2.43 -9.48 1.38
N ALA A 10 -3.40 -9.56 2.29
CA ALA A 10 -4.16 -10.76 2.54
C ALA A 10 -4.97 -11.20 1.31
N ASN A 11 -5.35 -10.27 0.44
CA ASN A 11 -6.08 -10.56 -0.79
C ASN A 11 -5.17 -10.76 -2.01
N GLY A 12 -3.85 -10.77 -1.79
CA GLY A 12 -2.89 -11.06 -2.84
C GLY A 12 -2.36 -9.85 -3.59
N GLY A 13 -2.68 -8.63 -3.12
CA GLY A 13 -2.11 -7.40 -3.67
C GLY A 13 -0.98 -6.85 -2.80
N ASP A 14 -0.44 -5.73 -3.20
CA ASP A 14 0.57 -5.03 -2.41
C ASP A 14 0.61 -3.54 -2.79
N VAL A 15 1.27 -2.76 -1.96
CA VAL A 15 1.54 -1.35 -2.22
C VAL A 15 3.05 -1.19 -2.29
N VAL A 16 3.53 -0.61 -3.38
CA VAL A 16 4.96 -0.38 -3.60
C VAL A 16 5.24 1.11 -3.72
N ARG A 17 6.43 1.50 -3.30
CA ARG A 17 6.88 2.89 -3.45
C ARG A 17 7.64 3.03 -4.77
N GLN A 18 7.28 4.07 -5.53
CA GLN A 18 7.97 4.45 -6.75
C GLN A 18 8.38 5.91 -6.64
N GLU A 19 9.62 6.17 -6.25
CA GLU A 19 10.17 7.51 -6.04
C GLU A 19 9.34 8.34 -5.06
N TRP A 20 8.46 9.20 -5.57
CA TRP A 20 7.68 10.15 -4.78
C TRP A 20 6.25 9.70 -4.52
N ARG A 21 5.85 8.54 -5.04
CA ARG A 21 4.47 8.09 -4.98
C ARG A 21 4.40 6.61 -4.62
N PHE A 22 3.22 6.21 -4.17
CA PHE A 22 2.90 4.81 -3.98
C PHE A 22 2.08 4.31 -5.15
N ALA A 23 2.30 3.06 -5.51
CA ALA A 23 1.54 2.40 -6.56
C ALA A 23 0.92 1.12 -6.02
N LEU A 24 -0.30 0.83 -6.46
CA LEU A 24 -0.97 -0.41 -6.12
C LEU A 24 -0.47 -1.52 -7.04
N ARG A 25 0.08 -2.57 -6.44
CA ARG A 25 0.41 -3.79 -7.16
C ARG A 25 -0.82 -4.70 -7.11
N ARG A 26 -1.48 -4.86 -8.25
CA ARG A 26 -2.73 -5.59 -8.31
C ARG A 26 -2.58 -7.05 -7.85
N GLY A 27 -1.54 -7.76 -8.33
CA GLY A 27 -1.36 -9.16 -7.98
C GLY A 27 -2.62 -9.99 -8.26
N ARG A 28 -3.16 -10.60 -7.21
CA ARG A 28 -4.37 -11.43 -7.29
C ARG A 28 -5.65 -10.68 -6.92
N LEU A 29 -5.59 -9.38 -6.76
CA LEU A 29 -6.77 -8.59 -6.41
C LEU A 29 -7.81 -8.68 -7.53
N THR A 30 -9.07 -8.86 -7.15
CA THR A 30 -10.20 -8.79 -8.08
C THR A 30 -10.42 -7.34 -8.51
N GLN A 31 -11.17 -7.16 -9.60
CA GLN A 31 -11.53 -5.83 -10.07
C GLN A 31 -12.29 -5.04 -8.99
N GLU A 32 -13.17 -5.69 -8.25
CA GLU A 32 -13.90 -5.07 -7.14
C GLU A 32 -12.97 -4.66 -6.00
N ALA A 33 -12.00 -5.50 -5.67
CA ALA A 33 -11.01 -5.18 -4.64
C ALA A 33 -10.14 -3.99 -5.05
N VAL A 34 -9.72 -3.93 -6.30
CA VAL A 34 -8.96 -2.79 -6.84
C VAL A 34 -9.79 -1.50 -6.74
N ALA A 35 -11.06 -1.54 -7.11
CA ALA A 35 -11.94 -0.38 -7.02
C ALA A 35 -12.10 0.07 -5.55
N TRP A 36 -12.25 -0.87 -4.64
CA TRP A 36 -12.34 -0.59 -3.20
C TRP A 36 -11.08 0.13 -2.69
N VAL A 37 -9.92 -0.35 -3.08
CA VAL A 37 -8.62 0.25 -2.69
C VAL A 37 -8.48 1.65 -3.28
N ARG A 38 -8.82 1.83 -4.55
CA ARG A 38 -8.75 3.14 -5.23
C ARG A 38 -9.64 4.18 -4.56
N ALA A 39 -10.83 3.77 -4.14
CA ALA A 39 -11.75 4.67 -3.43
C ALA A 39 -11.17 5.13 -2.08
N ARG A 40 -10.22 4.39 -1.52
CA ARG A 40 -9.59 4.67 -0.22
C ARG A 40 -8.11 4.99 -0.34
N TRP A 41 -7.67 5.39 -1.54
CA TRP A 41 -6.24 5.58 -1.80
C TRP A 41 -5.58 6.60 -0.89
N ALA A 42 -6.26 7.69 -0.56
CA ALA A 42 -5.73 8.68 0.37
C ALA A 42 -5.44 8.08 1.75
N ASP A 43 -6.32 7.21 2.23
CA ASP A 43 -6.14 6.52 3.50
C ASP A 43 -5.00 5.51 3.44
N VAL A 44 -4.86 4.81 2.31
CA VAL A 44 -3.74 3.89 2.08
C VAL A 44 -2.41 4.64 2.14
N CYS A 45 -2.29 5.73 1.41
CA CYS A 45 -1.06 6.53 1.41
C CYS A 45 -0.71 7.06 2.80
N ARG A 46 -1.72 7.52 3.53
CA ARG A 46 -1.54 8.02 4.89
C ARG A 46 -1.05 6.94 5.84
N GLU A 47 -1.50 5.72 5.66
CA GLU A 47 -1.12 4.57 6.47
C GLU A 47 0.29 4.07 6.15
N VAL A 48 0.64 3.99 4.87
CA VAL A 48 1.93 3.39 4.46
C VAL A 48 3.10 4.36 4.51
N TRP A 49 2.85 5.66 4.46
CA TRP A 49 3.90 6.68 4.42
C TRP A 49 4.92 6.54 5.57
N PRO A 50 4.49 6.45 6.85
CA PRO A 50 5.45 6.33 7.95
C PRO A 50 6.28 5.05 7.89
N LEU A 51 5.71 3.96 7.38
CA LEU A 51 6.41 2.68 7.30
C LEU A 51 7.55 2.74 6.28
N PHE A 52 7.31 3.35 5.12
CA PHE A 52 8.33 3.49 4.09
C PHE A 52 9.43 4.47 4.48
N ASP A 53 9.08 5.52 5.20
CA ASP A 53 10.04 6.49 5.71
C ASP A 53 11.05 5.81 6.66
N LEU A 54 10.57 4.96 7.54
CA LEU A 54 11.41 4.17 8.45
C LEU A 54 12.33 3.21 7.67
N TRP A 55 11.83 2.63 6.61
CA TRP A 55 12.63 1.71 5.78
C TRP A 55 13.74 2.45 5.04
N GLU A 56 13.47 3.67 4.56
CA GLU A 56 14.49 4.48 3.89
C GLU A 56 15.62 4.89 4.84
N GLU A 57 15.30 5.27 6.05
CA GLU A 57 16.31 5.59 7.06
C GLU A 57 17.23 4.40 7.32
N ARG A 58 16.68 3.20 7.39
CA ARG A 58 17.46 1.99 7.58
C ARG A 58 18.30 1.64 6.36
N ALA A 59 17.79 1.88 5.16
CA ALA A 59 18.51 1.60 3.93
C ALA A 59 19.64 2.60 3.68
N ALA A 60 19.57 3.79 4.22
CA ALA A 60 20.57 4.83 4.07
C ALA A 60 21.78 4.67 4.99
N ILE A 61 21.73 3.75 5.93
CA ILE A 61 22.84 3.45 6.84
C ILE A 61 23.76 2.36 6.21
#